data_eb3ff194423961a99c46377964766a67
#
_entry.id   eb3ff194423961a99c46377964766a67
#
_cell.length_a   1.000
_cell.length_b   1.000
_cell.length_c   1.000
_cell.angle_alpha   90.00
_cell.angle_beta   90.00
_cell.angle_gamma   90.00
#
_symmetry.space_group_name_H-M   'P 1'
#
loop_
_entity.id
_entity.type
_entity.pdbx_description
1 polymer ?
#
loop_
_entity_poly.entity_id
_entity_poly.type
_entity_poly.pdbx_seq_one_letter_code
_entity_poly.pdbx_strand_id
1 'polypeptide(L)'
;MPLIPEINFNDVIFGLKLFSDICVKQSSPLSCFLAGDIRIASSGAPKLYAPPADELFCLLPEEQKKAAFAIHKKLEEMGCVRELEGESAVKYKHTKHKGQVIATIWAGECLWFLPESEKEQKLVFKFNLRNIRKYIDYLDECTETVQKSILESNLCGLAESQTGRCGDGRNCGGVVFRYKEKTYVKCTRYFCMFKDLSERAIENYIRLLELEDKYYLQQPLTP
;
A
#
# COMPACT_ATOMS: atom_id res chain seq x y z
N MET A 1 10.96 41.27 1.14
CA MET A 1 10.26 40.53 0.07
C MET A 1 11.24 39.48 -0.45
N PRO A 2 10.92 38.21 -0.46
CA PRO A 2 11.76 37.24 -1.14
C PRO A 2 11.73 37.56 -2.64
N LEU A 3 12.90 37.67 -3.24
CA LEU A 3 13.06 37.81 -4.70
C LEU A 3 12.49 36.54 -5.33
N ILE A 4 11.40 36.65 -6.08
CA ILE A 4 10.94 35.60 -6.97
C ILE A 4 12.03 35.44 -8.03
N PRO A 5 12.68 34.27 -8.16
CA PRO A 5 13.67 34.07 -9.18
C PRO A 5 13.02 34.31 -10.57
N GLU A 6 13.71 35.03 -11.44
CA GLU A 6 13.25 35.20 -12.81
C GLU A 6 13.02 33.82 -13.45
N ILE A 7 11.76 33.52 -13.71
CA ILE A 7 11.38 32.25 -14.36
C ILE A 7 11.76 32.41 -15.85
N ASN A 8 12.72 31.62 -16.32
CA ASN A 8 13.08 31.58 -17.72
C ASN A 8 11.92 30.98 -18.53
N PHE A 9 11.40 31.71 -19.48
CA PHE A 9 10.27 31.30 -20.31
C PHE A 9 10.55 29.96 -21.05
N ASN A 10 11.81 29.73 -21.48
CA ASN A 10 12.21 28.48 -22.11
C ASN A 10 12.08 27.27 -21.15
N ASP A 11 12.36 27.46 -19.88
CA ASP A 11 12.21 26.38 -18.86
C ASP A 11 10.74 26.05 -18.63
N VAL A 12 9.86 27.06 -18.69
CA VAL A 12 8.40 26.86 -18.61
C VAL A 12 7.90 26.07 -19.83
N ILE A 13 8.31 26.46 -21.05
CA ILE A 13 7.93 25.74 -22.28
C ILE A 13 8.45 24.32 -22.28
N PHE A 14 9.70 24.11 -21.84
CA PHE A 14 10.27 22.78 -21.71
C PHE A 14 9.50 21.92 -20.67
N GLY A 15 9.19 22.50 -19.54
CA GLY A 15 8.39 21.84 -18.50
C GLY A 15 6.98 21.45 -18.98
N LEU A 16 6.29 22.35 -19.70
CA LEU A 16 4.99 22.08 -20.29
C LEU A 16 5.03 20.99 -21.35
N LYS A 17 6.04 21.00 -22.23
CA LYS A 17 6.23 19.96 -23.24
C LYS A 17 6.45 18.59 -22.59
N LEU A 18 7.31 18.56 -21.59
CA LEU A 18 7.61 17.36 -20.82
C LEU A 18 6.37 16.83 -20.10
N PHE A 19 5.59 17.71 -19.48
CA PHE A 19 4.32 17.36 -18.85
C PHE A 19 3.33 16.80 -19.88
N SER A 20 3.24 17.41 -21.06
CA SER A 20 2.42 16.91 -22.16
C SER A 20 2.83 15.50 -22.61
N ASP A 21 4.14 15.26 -22.76
CA ASP A 21 4.67 13.94 -23.16
C ASP A 21 4.40 12.85 -22.09
N ILE A 22 4.40 13.24 -20.82
CA ILE A 22 4.03 12.36 -19.71
C ILE A 22 2.52 12.08 -19.76
N CYS A 23 1.69 13.10 -19.97
CA CYS A 23 0.23 12.95 -20.05
C CYS A 23 -0.21 12.01 -21.18
N VAL A 24 0.48 12.01 -22.32
CA VAL A 24 0.19 11.07 -23.42
C VAL A 24 0.45 9.61 -23.03
N LYS A 25 1.39 9.37 -22.11
CA LYS A 25 1.78 8.02 -21.65
C LYS A 25 1.02 7.52 -20.43
N GLN A 26 0.32 8.40 -19.75
CA GLN A 26 -0.39 8.10 -18.50
C GLN A 26 -1.90 8.24 -18.69
N SER A 27 -2.65 7.39 -18.02
CA SER A 27 -4.10 7.31 -18.17
C SER A 27 -4.88 8.34 -17.36
N SER A 28 -4.23 9.09 -16.46
CA SER A 28 -4.89 10.12 -15.66
C SER A 28 -4.04 11.35 -15.39
N PRO A 29 -4.69 12.53 -15.20
CA PRO A 29 -4.00 13.77 -14.83
C PRO A 29 -3.20 13.68 -13.53
N LEU A 30 -3.68 12.90 -12.56
CA LEU A 30 -3.00 12.73 -11.27
C LEU A 30 -1.71 11.94 -11.41
N SER A 31 -1.70 10.86 -12.21
CA SER A 31 -0.46 10.13 -12.50
C SER A 31 0.54 10.98 -13.26
N CYS A 32 0.08 11.89 -14.12
CA CYS A 32 0.95 12.86 -14.77
C CYS A 32 1.61 13.79 -13.76
N PHE A 33 0.85 14.26 -12.77
CA PHE A 33 1.35 15.15 -11.72
C PHE A 33 2.35 14.43 -10.80
N LEU A 34 2.04 13.19 -10.41
CA LEU A 34 2.90 12.36 -9.56
C LEU A 34 4.15 11.85 -10.28
N ALA A 35 4.07 11.65 -11.62
CA ALA A 35 5.22 11.29 -12.45
C ALA A 35 6.06 12.51 -12.84
N GLY A 36 5.55 13.72 -12.64
CA GLY A 36 6.12 14.98 -13.09
C GLY A 36 7.20 15.57 -12.21
N ASP A 37 7.94 14.76 -11.43
CA ASP A 37 9.17 15.26 -10.84
C ASP A 37 10.16 15.62 -11.98
N ILE A 38 10.27 16.91 -12.24
CA ILE A 38 11.09 17.52 -13.31
C ILE A 38 12.55 17.04 -13.25
N ARG A 39 13.04 16.68 -12.06
CA ARG A 39 14.40 16.16 -11.85
C ARG A 39 14.61 14.79 -12.50
N ILE A 40 13.53 14.00 -12.61
CA ILE A 40 13.59 12.66 -13.22
C ILE A 40 13.45 12.73 -14.73
N ALA A 41 12.64 13.63 -15.20
CA ALA A 41 12.49 13.87 -16.63
C ALA A 41 13.79 14.34 -17.28
N SER A 42 14.64 15.08 -16.57
CA SER A 42 15.97 15.48 -17.04
C SER A 42 16.98 14.33 -17.11
N SER A 43 16.74 13.21 -16.43
CA SER A 43 17.62 12.03 -16.41
C SER A 43 17.37 11.01 -17.51
N GLY A 44 16.38 11.24 -18.39
CA GLY A 44 16.13 10.43 -19.58
C GLY A 44 15.55 9.03 -19.34
N ALA A 45 15.28 8.65 -18.10
CA ALA A 45 14.73 7.36 -17.75
C ALA A 45 13.49 7.52 -16.87
N PRO A 46 12.27 7.29 -17.38
CA PRO A 46 11.10 7.19 -16.53
C PRO A 46 11.14 5.86 -15.77
N LYS A 47 11.99 5.75 -14.75
CA LYS A 47 11.69 4.80 -13.69
C LYS A 47 10.44 5.35 -13.00
N LEU A 48 9.46 4.48 -12.77
CA LEU A 48 8.29 4.78 -11.94
C LEU A 48 8.81 5.27 -10.57
N TYR A 49 8.90 6.57 -10.44
CA TYR A 49 9.39 7.20 -9.22
C TYR A 49 8.24 7.25 -8.23
N ALA A 50 8.45 6.67 -7.08
CA ALA A 50 7.54 6.90 -5.98
C ALA A 50 7.82 8.30 -5.43
N PRO A 51 6.88 9.25 -5.51
CA PRO A 51 7.08 10.58 -4.95
C PRO A 51 7.44 10.46 -3.46
N PRO A 52 8.13 11.46 -2.90
CA PRO A 52 8.30 11.53 -1.45
C PRO A 52 6.96 11.34 -0.75
N ALA A 53 6.96 10.70 0.41
CA ALA A 53 5.72 10.48 1.16
C ALA A 53 4.95 11.78 1.43
N ASP A 54 5.67 12.89 1.59
CA ASP A 54 5.10 14.23 1.77
C ASP A 54 4.24 14.66 0.59
N GLU A 55 4.69 14.39 -0.62
CA GLU A 55 3.96 14.73 -1.85
C GLU A 55 2.74 13.81 -2.04
N LEU A 56 2.91 12.50 -1.76
CA LEU A 56 1.83 11.54 -1.91
C LEU A 56 0.68 11.78 -0.91
N PHE A 57 1.02 12.14 0.33
CA PHE A 57 0.02 12.26 1.39
C PHE A 57 -0.45 13.71 1.60
N CYS A 58 0.11 14.69 0.89
CA CYS A 58 -0.20 16.11 1.08
C CYS A 58 -1.68 16.46 0.86
N LEU A 59 -2.36 15.72 -0.01
CA LEU A 59 -3.79 15.93 -0.34
C LEU A 59 -4.75 15.23 0.62
N LEU A 60 -4.25 14.42 1.55
CA LEU A 60 -5.08 13.75 2.52
C LEU A 60 -5.57 14.72 3.62
N PRO A 61 -6.79 14.52 4.16
CA PRO A 61 -7.20 15.17 5.40
C PRO A 61 -6.18 14.94 6.52
N GLU A 62 -6.04 15.89 7.43
CA GLU A 62 -4.94 15.90 8.41
C GLU A 62 -4.85 14.62 9.27
N GLU A 63 -5.99 14.06 9.69
CA GLU A 63 -6.02 12.81 10.45
C GLU A 63 -5.56 11.62 9.61
N GLN A 64 -6.02 11.54 8.36
CA GLN A 64 -5.60 10.48 7.43
C GLN A 64 -4.11 10.62 7.08
N LYS A 65 -3.63 11.84 6.95
CA LYS A 65 -2.22 12.16 6.72
C LYS A 65 -1.34 11.66 7.87
N LYS A 66 -1.71 11.95 9.13
CA LYS A 66 -0.99 11.44 10.31
C LYS A 66 -0.91 9.91 10.30
N ALA A 67 -2.02 9.22 10.02
CA ALA A 67 -2.07 7.77 9.93
C ALA A 67 -1.17 7.24 8.81
N ALA A 68 -1.21 7.87 7.62
CA ALA A 68 -0.37 7.50 6.49
C ALA A 68 1.13 7.61 6.83
N PHE A 69 1.54 8.71 7.45
CA PHE A 69 2.93 8.92 7.85
C PHE A 69 3.38 7.95 8.95
N ALA A 70 2.54 7.64 9.92
CA ALA A 70 2.87 6.67 10.96
C ALA A 70 3.20 5.29 10.37
N ILE A 71 2.36 4.79 9.45
CA ILE A 71 2.59 3.51 8.78
C ILE A 71 3.78 3.60 7.81
N HIS A 72 3.89 4.68 7.05
CA HIS A 72 5.02 4.91 6.15
C HIS A 72 6.36 4.84 6.89
N LYS A 73 6.50 5.63 7.96
CA LYS A 73 7.72 5.66 8.79
C LYS A 73 8.07 4.28 9.31
N LYS A 74 7.07 3.54 9.79
CA LYS A 74 7.28 2.17 10.27
C LYS A 74 7.81 1.24 9.19
N LEU A 75 7.26 1.31 7.98
CA LEU A 75 7.70 0.49 6.86
C LEU A 75 9.14 0.84 6.42
N GLU A 76 9.53 2.12 6.48
CA GLU A 76 10.92 2.53 6.22
C GLU A 76 11.88 2.02 7.31
N GLU A 77 11.51 2.11 8.60
CA GLU A 77 12.28 1.55 9.71
C GLU A 77 12.50 0.03 9.56
N MET A 78 11.54 -0.69 9.00
CA MET A 78 11.65 -2.10 8.68
C MET A 78 12.55 -2.38 7.46
N GLY A 79 13.04 -1.36 6.77
CA GLY A 79 13.88 -1.48 5.58
C GLY A 79 13.10 -1.76 4.29
N CYS A 80 11.84 -1.38 4.23
CA CYS A 80 11.06 -1.45 3.01
C CYS A 80 11.41 -0.31 2.06
N VAL A 81 11.42 -0.62 0.76
CA VAL A 81 11.53 0.38 -0.31
C VAL A 81 10.18 0.59 -0.97
N ARG A 82 9.94 1.83 -1.40
CA ARG A 82 8.70 2.25 -2.04
C ARG A 82 8.74 1.99 -3.54
N GLU A 83 7.58 1.64 -4.09
CA GLU A 83 7.33 1.55 -5.52
C GLU A 83 5.90 2.03 -5.81
N LEU A 84 5.72 2.90 -6.79
CA LEU A 84 4.38 3.33 -7.19
C LEU A 84 3.60 2.16 -7.79
N GLU A 85 2.33 2.02 -7.40
CA GLU A 85 1.38 1.10 -8.01
C GLU A 85 0.18 1.88 -8.56
N GLY A 86 0.22 2.17 -9.85
CA GLY A 86 -0.83 3.00 -10.48
C GLY A 86 -0.80 4.43 -9.96
N GLU A 87 -1.98 5.04 -9.87
CA GLU A 87 -2.15 6.47 -9.69
C GLU A 87 -2.28 6.92 -8.22
N SER A 88 -2.67 6.01 -7.35
CA SER A 88 -3.03 6.34 -5.96
C SER A 88 -2.53 5.32 -4.94
N ALA A 89 -1.57 4.48 -5.30
CA ALA A 89 -1.06 3.46 -4.42
C ALA A 89 0.46 3.42 -4.39
N VAL A 90 1.00 3.19 -3.21
CA VAL A 90 2.42 2.91 -2.99
C VAL A 90 2.59 1.55 -2.37
N LYS A 91 3.35 0.70 -3.05
CA LYS A 91 3.80 -0.59 -2.53
C LYS A 91 5.07 -0.42 -1.72
N TYR A 92 5.13 -1.15 -0.64
CA TYR A 92 6.32 -1.28 0.19
C TYR A 92 6.85 -2.70 0.05
N LYS A 93 8.05 -2.81 -0.52
CA LYS A 93 8.76 -4.07 -0.73
C LYS A 93 9.88 -4.20 0.28
N HIS A 94 9.96 -5.31 0.98
CA HIS A 94 11.03 -5.54 1.93
C HIS A 94 12.32 -5.95 1.21
N THR A 95 13.40 -5.20 1.42
CA THR A 95 14.69 -5.41 0.72
C THR A 95 15.30 -6.77 1.02
N LYS A 96 15.17 -7.26 2.26
CA LYS A 96 15.72 -8.56 2.71
C LYS A 96 14.90 -9.76 2.27
N HIS A 97 13.70 -9.57 1.71
CA HIS A 97 12.77 -10.65 1.37
C HIS A 97 12.48 -10.73 -0.14
N LYS A 98 13.52 -10.71 -0.96
CA LYS A 98 13.41 -10.85 -2.43
C LYS A 98 12.36 -9.92 -3.05
N GLY A 99 12.20 -8.71 -2.50
CA GLY A 99 11.26 -7.72 -3.02
C GLY A 99 9.78 -8.08 -2.79
N GLN A 100 9.46 -8.90 -1.80
CA GLN A 100 8.06 -9.18 -1.46
C GLN A 100 7.35 -7.93 -0.97
N VAL A 101 6.14 -7.71 -1.47
CA VAL A 101 5.27 -6.62 -1.01
C VAL A 101 4.74 -6.97 0.37
N ILE A 102 5.06 -6.14 1.36
CA ILE A 102 4.57 -6.27 2.74
C ILE A 102 3.31 -5.46 2.93
N ALA A 103 3.28 -4.26 2.37
CA ALA A 103 2.14 -3.36 2.49
C ALA A 103 1.92 -2.59 1.18
N THR A 104 0.68 -2.13 1.00
CA THR A 104 0.31 -1.12 0.02
C THR A 104 -0.51 -0.05 0.73
N ILE A 105 -0.18 1.21 0.52
CA ILE A 105 -0.96 2.35 0.98
C ILE A 105 -1.67 2.93 -0.23
N TRP A 106 -3.00 2.94 -0.21
CA TRP A 106 -3.81 3.69 -1.17
C TRP A 106 -4.16 5.04 -0.57
N ALA A 107 -3.82 6.10 -1.29
CA ALA A 107 -4.09 7.47 -0.91
C ALA A 107 -4.60 8.24 -2.14
N GLY A 108 -5.81 8.81 -2.07
CA GLY A 108 -6.36 9.55 -3.20
C GLY A 108 -7.86 9.77 -3.14
N GLU A 109 -8.36 10.59 -4.05
CA GLU A 109 -9.76 10.99 -4.06
C GLU A 109 -10.73 9.94 -4.61
N CYS A 110 -10.22 8.95 -5.34
CA CYS A 110 -11.06 7.96 -6.01
C CYS A 110 -10.54 6.55 -5.77
N LEU A 111 -10.82 6.03 -4.57
CA LEU A 111 -10.56 4.63 -4.27
C LEU A 111 -11.71 3.79 -4.85
N TRP A 112 -11.62 3.47 -6.14
CA TRP A 112 -12.65 2.82 -6.97
C TRP A 112 -13.24 1.52 -6.39
N PHE A 113 -12.49 0.89 -5.48
CA PHE A 113 -12.91 -0.35 -4.80
C PHE A 113 -13.72 -0.12 -3.52
N LEU A 114 -13.89 1.14 -3.09
CA LEU A 114 -14.72 1.47 -1.93
C LEU A 114 -16.19 1.64 -2.35
N PRO A 115 -17.14 1.20 -1.52
CA PRO A 115 -18.55 1.45 -1.75
C PRO A 115 -18.85 2.96 -1.66
N GLU A 116 -19.95 3.38 -2.28
CA GLU A 116 -20.38 4.78 -2.31
C GLU A 116 -20.49 5.43 -0.93
N SER A 117 -20.92 4.63 0.07
CA SER A 117 -21.02 5.06 1.47
C SER A 117 -19.68 5.37 2.15
N GLU A 118 -18.57 4.98 1.53
CA GLU A 118 -17.21 5.15 2.05
C GLU A 118 -16.35 6.07 1.18
N LYS A 119 -16.93 6.82 0.24
CA LYS A 119 -16.18 7.69 -0.69
C LYS A 119 -15.40 8.82 -0.02
N GLU A 120 -15.74 9.20 1.20
CA GLU A 120 -14.96 10.15 1.98
C GLU A 120 -13.63 9.57 2.46
N GLN A 121 -13.51 8.25 2.49
CA GLN A 121 -12.30 7.55 2.85
C GLN A 121 -11.28 7.66 1.71
N LYS A 122 -10.24 8.45 1.93
CA LYS A 122 -9.16 8.69 0.96
C LYS A 122 -7.88 7.90 1.27
N LEU A 123 -7.87 7.13 2.35
CA LEU A 123 -6.73 6.35 2.81
C LEU A 123 -7.15 4.93 3.19
N VAL A 124 -6.50 3.94 2.60
CA VAL A 124 -6.68 2.52 2.94
C VAL A 124 -5.32 1.85 2.99
N PHE A 125 -5.10 1.03 4.01
CA PHE A 125 -3.92 0.19 4.12
C PHE A 125 -4.25 -1.25 3.71
N LYS A 126 -3.35 -1.87 2.98
CA LYS A 126 -3.38 -3.32 2.73
C LYS A 126 -2.09 -3.93 3.21
N PHE A 127 -2.19 -4.94 4.05
CA PHE A 127 -1.04 -5.69 4.53
C PHE A 127 -1.08 -7.13 4.07
N ASN A 128 0.07 -7.67 3.71
CA ASN A 128 0.24 -9.05 3.30
C ASN A 128 0.72 -9.88 4.50
N LEU A 129 -0.17 -10.17 5.44
CA LEU A 129 0.13 -10.87 6.70
C LEU A 129 0.23 -12.40 6.48
N ARG A 130 1.21 -12.86 5.71
CA ARG A 130 1.37 -14.27 5.32
C ARG A 130 1.69 -15.19 6.50
N ASN A 131 2.32 -14.65 7.53
CA ASN A 131 2.73 -15.38 8.73
C ASN A 131 1.74 -15.25 9.89
N ILE A 132 0.56 -14.67 9.68
CA ILE A 132 -0.42 -14.38 10.73
C ILE A 132 -0.72 -15.58 11.64
N ARG A 133 -0.69 -16.80 11.12
CA ARG A 133 -0.86 -18.04 11.90
C ARG A 133 0.13 -18.19 13.06
N LYS A 134 1.28 -17.51 13.00
CA LYS A 134 2.34 -17.59 14.02
C LYS A 134 2.16 -16.60 15.17
N TYR A 135 1.30 -15.62 14.97
CA TYR A 135 1.00 -14.57 15.96
C TYR A 135 -0.49 -14.27 16.02
N ILE A 136 -1.32 -15.28 15.71
CA ILE A 136 -2.77 -15.13 15.64
C ILE A 136 -3.39 -14.69 16.96
N ASP A 137 -2.80 -15.08 18.09
CA ASP A 137 -3.28 -14.73 19.43
C ASP A 137 -3.24 -13.22 19.68
N TYR A 138 -2.39 -12.47 18.95
CA TYR A 138 -2.37 -11.02 19.02
C TYR A 138 -3.69 -10.38 18.57
N LEU A 139 -4.54 -11.09 17.81
CA LEU A 139 -5.85 -10.57 17.44
C LEU A 139 -6.74 -10.30 18.67
N ASP A 140 -6.55 -10.99 19.77
CA ASP A 140 -7.32 -10.76 21.01
C ASP A 140 -7.00 -9.38 21.64
N GLU A 141 -5.83 -8.80 21.32
CA GLU A 141 -5.42 -7.47 21.76
C GLU A 141 -5.85 -6.35 20.81
N CYS A 142 -6.27 -6.71 19.59
CA CYS A 142 -6.68 -5.77 18.57
C CYS A 142 -8.09 -5.21 18.80
N THR A 143 -8.35 -4.02 18.26
CA THR A 143 -9.71 -3.48 18.21
C THR A 143 -10.63 -4.37 17.37
N GLU A 144 -11.94 -4.31 17.65
CA GLU A 144 -12.93 -5.10 16.91
C GLU A 144 -12.89 -4.83 15.39
N THR A 145 -12.66 -3.60 14.99
CA THR A 145 -12.54 -3.19 13.59
C THR A 145 -11.33 -3.82 12.90
N VAL A 146 -10.19 -3.94 13.61
CA VAL A 146 -8.99 -4.62 13.11
C VAL A 146 -9.23 -6.13 13.00
N GLN A 147 -9.84 -6.74 14.03
CA GLN A 147 -10.21 -8.15 14.00
C GLN A 147 -11.14 -8.46 12.81
N LYS A 148 -12.20 -7.66 12.61
CA LYS A 148 -13.13 -7.82 11.48
C LYS A 148 -12.41 -7.68 10.14
N SER A 149 -11.55 -6.68 9.99
CA SER A 149 -10.77 -6.49 8.76
C SER A 149 -9.95 -7.73 8.38
N ILE A 150 -9.48 -8.49 9.35
CA ILE A 150 -8.73 -9.74 9.12
C ILE A 150 -9.68 -10.93 8.93
N LEU A 151 -10.64 -11.11 9.83
CA LEU A 151 -11.51 -12.29 9.86
C LEU A 151 -12.58 -12.27 8.75
N GLU A 152 -13.04 -11.11 8.33
CA GLU A 152 -14.04 -10.93 7.27
C GLU A 152 -13.44 -10.59 5.91
N SER A 153 -12.09 -10.49 5.82
CA SER A 153 -11.42 -10.26 4.54
C SER A 153 -11.76 -11.37 3.52
N ASN A 154 -11.54 -11.05 2.24
CA ASN A 154 -11.91 -11.93 1.13
C ASN A 154 -11.42 -13.36 1.31
N LEU A 155 -12.34 -14.30 1.15
CA LEU A 155 -12.04 -15.73 1.13
C LEU A 155 -11.11 -16.07 -0.04
N CYS A 156 -10.32 -17.10 0.11
CA CYS A 156 -9.54 -17.63 -0.99
C CYS A 156 -10.47 -18.37 -1.96
N GLY A 157 -10.50 -17.95 -3.21
CA GLY A 157 -11.30 -18.63 -4.24
C GLY A 157 -10.96 -20.11 -4.43
N LEU A 158 -9.80 -20.57 -3.95
CA LEU A 158 -9.45 -22.01 -3.88
C LEU A 158 -10.30 -22.77 -2.87
N ALA A 159 -10.70 -22.12 -1.77
CA ALA A 159 -11.53 -22.75 -0.76
C ALA A 159 -12.97 -22.98 -1.24
N GLU A 160 -13.42 -22.19 -2.22
CA GLU A 160 -14.77 -22.25 -2.79
C GLU A 160 -14.80 -22.98 -4.14
N SER A 161 -13.65 -23.18 -4.77
CA SER A 161 -13.56 -23.76 -6.11
C SER A 161 -13.51 -25.27 -6.08
N GLN A 162 -14.46 -25.91 -6.72
CA GLN A 162 -14.46 -27.37 -6.95
C GLN A 162 -13.28 -27.84 -7.82
N THR A 163 -12.61 -26.93 -8.52
CA THR A 163 -11.49 -27.21 -9.41
C THR A 163 -10.12 -27.13 -8.76
N GLY A 164 -10.04 -26.70 -7.49
CA GLY A 164 -8.78 -26.51 -6.78
C GLY A 164 -7.90 -25.39 -7.34
N ARG A 165 -8.44 -24.52 -8.22
CA ARG A 165 -7.72 -23.38 -8.81
C ARG A 165 -8.35 -22.06 -8.39
N CYS A 166 -7.51 -21.10 -8.04
CA CYS A 166 -7.93 -19.72 -7.83
C CYS A 166 -8.56 -19.17 -9.13
N GLY A 167 -9.62 -18.37 -9.02
CA GLY A 167 -10.27 -17.73 -10.17
C GLY A 167 -9.30 -16.95 -11.08
N ASP A 168 -8.16 -16.51 -10.54
CA ASP A 168 -7.03 -15.90 -11.29
C ASP A 168 -6.07 -16.95 -11.92
N GLY A 169 -6.38 -18.22 -11.87
CA GLY A 169 -5.52 -19.30 -12.38
C GLY A 169 -4.23 -19.56 -11.57
N ARG A 170 -4.06 -18.91 -10.43
CA ARG A 170 -2.85 -19.01 -9.60
C ARG A 170 -3.01 -20.06 -8.52
N ASN A 171 -2.00 -20.90 -8.37
CA ASN A 171 -1.94 -21.90 -7.30
C ASN A 171 -1.16 -21.35 -6.09
N CYS A 172 -1.76 -20.41 -5.34
CA CYS A 172 -1.10 -19.74 -4.21
C CYS A 172 -1.39 -20.37 -2.83
N GLY A 173 -2.32 -21.32 -2.76
CA GLY A 173 -2.72 -22.00 -1.51
C GLY A 173 -3.45 -21.16 -0.48
N GLY A 174 -3.56 -19.84 -0.67
CA GLY A 174 -4.15 -18.93 0.30
C GLY A 174 -3.31 -18.77 1.58
N VAL A 175 -3.86 -18.01 2.54
CA VAL A 175 -3.35 -17.91 3.92
C VAL A 175 -4.31 -18.66 4.83
N VAL A 176 -3.85 -19.77 5.40
CA VAL A 176 -4.66 -20.63 6.29
C VAL A 176 -4.24 -20.39 7.72
N PHE A 177 -5.20 -20.08 8.58
CA PHE A 177 -4.98 -19.94 10.01
C PHE A 177 -6.24 -20.36 10.80
N ARG A 178 -6.04 -20.73 12.04
CA ARG A 178 -7.12 -21.03 13.00
C ARG A 178 -7.17 -19.93 14.05
N TYR A 179 -8.37 -19.39 14.26
CA TYR A 179 -8.61 -18.42 15.33
C TYR A 179 -9.85 -18.85 16.11
N LYS A 180 -9.69 -18.99 17.41
CA LYS A 180 -10.65 -19.67 18.27
C LYS A 180 -10.96 -21.05 17.69
N GLU A 181 -12.19 -21.45 17.52
CA GLU A 181 -12.53 -22.78 16.99
C GLU A 181 -12.73 -22.82 15.46
N LYS A 182 -12.55 -21.68 14.78
CA LYS A 182 -12.82 -21.54 13.35
C LYS A 182 -11.54 -21.49 12.53
N THR A 183 -11.53 -22.22 11.40
CA THR A 183 -10.47 -22.15 10.41
C THR A 183 -10.83 -21.15 9.32
N TYR A 184 -9.86 -20.31 8.96
CA TYR A 184 -9.99 -19.29 7.94
C TYR A 184 -9.01 -19.58 6.80
N VAL A 185 -9.48 -19.39 5.55
CA VAL A 185 -8.67 -19.49 4.34
C VAL A 185 -8.82 -18.19 3.56
N LYS A 186 -7.80 -17.34 3.58
CA LYS A 186 -7.86 -15.99 3.03
C LYS A 186 -7.04 -15.85 1.75
N CYS A 187 -7.50 -14.96 0.87
CA CYS A 187 -6.82 -14.71 -0.39
C CYS A 187 -5.53 -13.89 -0.16
N THR A 188 -4.37 -14.40 -0.60
CA THR A 188 -3.09 -13.69 -0.46
C THR A 188 -3.05 -12.35 -1.20
N ARG A 189 -3.89 -12.16 -2.23
CA ARG A 189 -3.92 -10.94 -3.03
C ARG A 189 -4.72 -9.82 -2.40
N TYR A 190 -5.80 -10.15 -1.68
CA TYR A 190 -6.76 -9.20 -1.12
C TYR A 190 -6.82 -9.24 0.40
N PHE A 191 -5.83 -9.86 1.02
CA PHE A 191 -5.82 -10.06 2.45
C PHE A 191 -5.56 -8.76 3.20
N CYS A 192 -6.36 -8.52 4.24
CA CYS A 192 -6.28 -7.45 5.20
C CYS A 192 -6.25 -6.04 4.61
N MET A 193 -7.43 -5.55 4.24
CA MET A 193 -7.65 -4.14 3.95
C MET A 193 -8.14 -3.44 5.22
N PHE A 194 -7.42 -2.41 5.64
CA PHE A 194 -7.66 -1.68 6.88
C PHE A 194 -8.10 -0.25 6.58
N LYS A 195 -9.22 0.15 7.16
CA LYS A 195 -9.88 1.44 6.94
C LYS A 195 -10.05 2.25 8.22
N ASP A 196 -9.98 1.62 9.40
CA ASP A 196 -10.06 2.31 10.69
C ASP A 196 -8.76 3.10 10.91
N LEU A 197 -8.88 4.40 11.08
CA LEU A 197 -7.75 5.32 11.27
C LEU A 197 -7.66 5.84 12.71
N SER A 198 -8.41 5.24 13.64
CA SER A 198 -8.28 5.56 15.06
C SER A 198 -6.85 5.28 15.54
N GLU A 199 -6.38 6.04 16.50
CA GLU A 199 -5.03 5.91 17.07
C GLU A 199 -4.75 4.45 17.51
N ARG A 200 -5.71 3.83 18.18
CA ARG A 200 -5.59 2.44 18.63
C ARG A 200 -5.51 1.46 17.46
N ALA A 201 -6.24 1.69 16.38
CA ALA A 201 -6.13 0.85 15.18
C ALA A 201 -4.76 1.01 14.51
N ILE A 202 -4.23 2.22 14.42
CA ILE A 202 -2.89 2.47 13.88
C ILE A 202 -1.81 1.79 14.72
N GLU A 203 -1.90 1.81 16.05
CA GLU A 203 -1.01 1.06 16.93
C GLU A 203 -1.08 -0.46 16.63
N ASN A 204 -2.28 -1.00 16.47
CA ASN A 204 -2.46 -2.40 16.11
C ASN A 204 -1.83 -2.71 14.73
N TYR A 205 -1.98 -1.83 13.75
CA TYR A 205 -1.38 -2.00 12.41
C TYR A 205 0.15 -2.02 12.47
N ILE A 206 0.74 -1.11 13.22
CA ILE A 206 2.19 -1.07 13.44
C ILE A 206 2.66 -2.38 14.06
N ARG A 207 1.96 -2.84 15.07
CA ARG A 207 2.33 -4.10 15.76
C ARG A 207 2.17 -5.32 14.86
N LEU A 208 1.13 -5.39 14.03
CA LEU A 208 0.95 -6.45 13.04
C LEU A 208 2.11 -6.47 12.03
N LEU A 209 2.56 -5.32 11.56
CA LEU A 209 3.71 -5.22 10.66
C LEU A 209 5.00 -5.69 11.33
N GLU A 210 5.25 -5.31 12.60
CA GLU A 210 6.41 -5.79 13.37
C GLU A 210 6.41 -7.30 13.54
N LEU A 211 5.26 -7.88 13.87
CA LEU A 211 5.12 -9.32 14.03
C LEU A 211 5.34 -10.03 12.69
N GLU A 212 4.79 -9.51 11.61
CA GLU A 212 4.99 -10.09 10.29
C GLU A 212 6.48 -10.05 9.91
N ASP A 213 7.17 -8.91 10.08
CA ASP A 213 8.60 -8.75 9.79
C ASP A 213 9.47 -9.72 10.60
N LYS A 214 9.22 -9.82 11.91
CA LYS A 214 9.92 -10.76 12.79
C LYS A 214 9.91 -12.19 12.25
N TYR A 215 8.77 -12.64 11.73
CA TYR A 215 8.65 -14.00 11.21
C TYR A 215 9.18 -14.16 9.79
N TYR A 216 9.22 -13.11 9.00
CA TYR A 216 9.94 -13.12 7.73
C TYR A 216 11.44 -13.28 7.94
N LEU A 217 12.02 -12.55 8.90
CA LEU A 217 13.45 -12.63 9.22
C LEU A 217 13.89 -14.00 9.73
N GLN A 218 12.96 -14.81 10.24
CA GLN A 218 13.23 -16.17 10.74
C GLN A 218 13.10 -17.26 9.65
N GLN A 219 12.61 -16.93 8.47
CA GLN A 219 12.54 -17.91 7.38
C GLN A 219 13.92 -18.04 6.74
N PRO A 220 14.50 -19.26 6.64
CA PRO A 220 15.71 -19.44 5.86
C PRO A 220 15.44 -18.96 4.43
N LEU A 221 16.35 -18.16 3.90
CA LEU A 221 16.34 -17.77 2.50
C LEU A 221 16.43 -19.06 1.68
N THR A 222 15.29 -19.57 1.25
CA THR A 222 15.27 -20.67 0.26
C THR A 222 15.99 -20.18 -1.00
N PRO A 223 16.98 -20.94 -1.48
CA PRO A 223 17.81 -20.56 -2.62
C PRO A 223 17.00 -20.33 -3.91
#